data_41c23db6835fdb0bf514edde0d4b1164
#
_entry.id   41c23db6835fdb0bf514edde0d4b1164
#
_cell.length_a   1.000
_cell.length_b   1.000
_cell.length_c   1.000
_cell.angle_alpha   90.00
_cell.angle_beta   90.00
_cell.angle_gamma   90.00
#
_symmetry.space_group_name_H-M   'P 1'
#
loop_
_entity.id
_entity.type
_entity.pdbx_description
1 polymer ?
#
loop_
_entity_poly.entity_id
_entity_poly.type
_entity_poly.pdbx_seq_one_letter_code
_entity_poly.pdbx_strand_id
1 'polypeptide(L)'
;SNPRITPLFDPEPPLFLPAALSLSDIRLFDANFAPTDGYCLLLITEGRGFLEFTKNTAQNITKDDTDHNNFDHYSLKKYSLFFFLLSKRWRLYLENAPWKFYLFFLTGSSISYYNKLFSDSAKEPFVISGSSMLPVQLTHLYDALSDYKNDPLWLDEQLTSLLCLTIKEARCHAQSSLPYMIPSYLISIRNSFHKNFAKSFSLAELETQYKISRFRIAHEFTAAFGQSPIAYLNCLRLQKACELLTCSDDRIGEISTAVGFENTNHFINLFRRQYGMTPGTYRKHYQGTTADR
;
A
#
# COMPACT_ATOMS: atom_id res chain seq x y z
N SER A 1 -26.34 -23.67 50.28
CA SER A 1 -26.55 -22.76 49.10
C SER A 1 -25.23 -22.54 48.43
N ASN A 2 -25.04 -23.21 47.29
CA ASN A 2 -23.90 -23.00 46.44
C ASN A 2 -23.96 -21.59 45.81
N PRO A 3 -22.91 -20.81 45.82
CA PRO A 3 -22.88 -19.57 45.08
C PRO A 3 -23.00 -19.91 43.58
N ARG A 4 -24.03 -19.39 42.93
CA ARG A 4 -24.16 -19.40 41.47
C ARG A 4 -23.04 -18.52 40.92
N ILE A 5 -22.04 -19.13 40.37
CA ILE A 5 -21.05 -18.44 39.49
C ILE A 5 -21.87 -18.15 38.23
N THR A 6 -22.32 -16.92 38.08
CA THR A 6 -22.82 -16.41 36.80
C THR A 6 -21.63 -16.39 35.88
N PRO A 7 -21.65 -17.02 34.69
CA PRO A 7 -20.60 -16.82 33.70
C PRO A 7 -20.63 -15.35 33.31
N LEU A 8 -19.67 -14.60 33.80
CA LEU A 8 -19.36 -13.26 33.34
C LEU A 8 -18.75 -13.43 31.96
N PHE A 9 -19.56 -13.13 30.96
CA PHE A 9 -19.18 -13.00 29.55
C PHE A 9 -18.58 -14.27 28.93
N ASP A 10 -19.00 -14.60 27.71
CA ASP A 10 -18.15 -15.30 26.76
C ASP A 10 -16.96 -14.34 26.53
N PRO A 11 -15.77 -14.62 27.03
CA PRO A 11 -14.65 -13.72 26.84
C PRO A 11 -14.33 -13.76 25.34
N GLU A 12 -14.35 -12.59 24.70
CA GLU A 12 -13.72 -12.48 23.38
C GLU A 12 -12.34 -13.11 23.46
N PRO A 13 -11.94 -13.91 22.48
CA PRO A 13 -10.62 -14.52 22.49
C PRO A 13 -9.55 -13.43 22.67
N PRO A 14 -8.48 -13.68 23.39
CA PRO A 14 -7.42 -12.69 23.65
C PRO A 14 -6.83 -12.15 22.36
N LEU A 15 -6.72 -12.99 21.34
CA LEU A 15 -6.33 -12.63 19.97
C LEU A 15 -7.26 -13.33 18.98
N PHE A 16 -7.63 -12.63 17.93
CA PHE A 16 -8.46 -13.14 16.86
C PHE A 16 -8.02 -12.58 15.51
N LEU A 17 -8.04 -13.42 14.49
CA LEU A 17 -7.69 -13.08 13.12
C LEU A 17 -8.93 -13.18 12.21
N PRO A 18 -9.74 -12.10 12.11
CA PRO A 18 -10.95 -12.12 11.30
C PRO A 18 -10.67 -12.23 9.80
N ALA A 19 -9.52 -11.73 9.34
CA ALA A 19 -9.12 -11.81 7.95
C ALA A 19 -7.61 -11.75 7.79
N ALA A 20 -7.10 -12.49 6.81
CA ALA A 20 -5.73 -12.38 6.32
C ALA A 20 -5.75 -12.32 4.80
N LEU A 21 -4.93 -11.47 4.22
CA LEU A 21 -4.76 -11.30 2.79
C LEU A 21 -3.28 -11.42 2.46
N SER A 22 -2.94 -12.33 1.56
CA SER A 22 -1.64 -12.38 0.90
C SER A 22 -1.87 -12.32 -0.60
N LEU A 23 -1.15 -11.42 -1.25
CA LEU A 23 -1.20 -11.29 -2.71
C LEU A 23 0.22 -11.35 -3.25
N SER A 24 0.40 -12.12 -4.32
CA SER A 24 1.66 -12.26 -5.06
C SER A 24 1.42 -12.07 -6.55
N ASP A 25 2.47 -11.67 -7.27
CA ASP A 25 2.49 -11.50 -8.72
C ASP A 25 1.47 -10.47 -9.27
N ILE A 26 0.95 -9.60 -8.42
CA ILE A 26 0.06 -8.52 -8.81
C ILE A 26 0.89 -7.36 -9.34
N ARG A 27 0.49 -6.80 -10.48
CA ARG A 27 1.19 -5.69 -11.12
C ARG A 27 0.68 -4.33 -10.67
N LEU A 28 -0.53 -4.27 -10.14
CA LEU A 28 -1.15 -3.07 -9.61
C LEU A 28 -2.10 -3.44 -8.49
N PHE A 29 -1.99 -2.75 -7.39
CA PHE A 29 -2.95 -2.84 -6.30
C PHE A 29 -3.25 -1.43 -5.80
N ASP A 30 -4.52 -1.07 -5.78
CA ASP A 30 -5.02 0.19 -5.25
C ASP A 30 -6.33 -0.11 -4.51
N ALA A 31 -6.26 -0.07 -3.20
CA ALA A 31 -7.40 -0.36 -2.35
C ALA A 31 -7.58 0.74 -1.30
N ASN A 32 -8.83 1.20 -1.20
CA ASN A 32 -9.27 2.13 -0.17
C ASN A 32 -10.05 1.37 0.89
N PHE A 33 -9.67 1.55 2.14
CA PHE A 33 -10.29 0.89 3.27
C PHE A 33 -11.03 1.91 4.15
N ALA A 34 -12.28 1.60 4.46
CA ALA A 34 -13.06 2.36 5.45
C ALA A 34 -12.53 2.11 6.86
N PRO A 35 -12.76 3.03 7.81
CA PRO A 35 -12.48 2.78 9.22
C PRO A 35 -13.27 1.57 9.72
N THR A 36 -12.60 0.71 10.49
CA THR A 36 -13.21 -0.45 11.14
C THR A 36 -12.61 -0.61 12.54
N ASP A 37 -13.26 -1.41 13.37
CA ASP A 37 -12.69 -1.79 14.65
C ASP A 37 -11.59 -2.84 14.44
N GLY A 38 -10.49 -2.69 15.20
CA GLY A 38 -9.37 -3.62 15.15
C GLY A 38 -8.07 -2.99 14.65
N TYR A 39 -7.14 -3.86 14.31
CA TYR A 39 -5.76 -3.51 13.99
C TYR A 39 -5.33 -4.22 12.71
N CYS A 40 -4.37 -3.65 12.00
CA CYS A 40 -3.77 -4.27 10.83
C CYS A 40 -2.26 -4.39 11.00
N LEU A 41 -1.74 -5.59 10.75
CA LEU A 41 -0.33 -5.84 10.57
C LEU A 41 -0.04 -5.98 9.07
N LEU A 42 0.77 -5.08 8.55
CA LEU A 42 1.21 -5.02 7.15
C LEU A 42 2.69 -5.38 7.05
N LEU A 43 3.03 -6.31 6.19
CA LEU A 43 4.41 -6.56 5.76
C LEU A 43 4.50 -6.63 4.23
N ILE A 44 5.39 -5.84 3.65
CA ILE A 44 5.77 -5.92 2.24
C ILE A 44 6.98 -6.86 2.11
N THR A 45 6.85 -7.96 1.39
CA THR A 45 7.97 -8.90 1.16
C THR A 45 8.64 -8.68 -0.19
N GLU A 46 7.90 -8.16 -1.18
CA GLU A 46 8.44 -7.75 -2.48
C GLU A 46 7.69 -6.52 -2.99
N GLY A 47 8.39 -5.67 -3.74
CA GLY A 47 7.84 -4.49 -4.40
C GLY A 47 7.97 -3.19 -3.59
N ARG A 48 7.24 -2.15 -4.04
CA ARG A 48 7.22 -0.81 -3.45
C ARG A 48 5.83 -0.21 -3.56
N GLY A 49 5.47 0.71 -2.65
CA GLY A 49 4.18 1.38 -2.70
C GLY A 49 4.03 2.45 -1.64
N PHE A 50 2.78 2.79 -1.38
CA PHE A 50 2.42 3.84 -0.44
C PHE A 50 1.27 3.39 0.45
N LEU A 51 1.36 3.81 1.70
CA LEU A 51 0.30 3.73 2.68
C LEU A 51 -0.12 5.16 3.03
N GLU A 52 -1.42 5.42 2.97
CA GLU A 52 -1.99 6.73 3.22
C GLU A 52 -3.07 6.62 4.29
N PHE A 53 -3.09 7.59 5.23
CA PHE A 53 -4.12 7.70 6.25
C PHE A 53 -4.74 9.08 6.22
N THR A 54 -6.05 9.17 6.43
CA THR A 54 -6.71 10.47 6.65
C THR A 54 -6.22 11.09 7.97
N LYS A 55 -5.88 12.38 7.96
CA LYS A 55 -5.48 13.13 9.16
C LYS A 55 -6.64 13.31 10.14
N ASN A 56 -7.88 13.40 9.64
CA ASN A 56 -9.06 13.60 10.46
C ASN A 56 -9.81 12.29 10.72
N THR A 57 -10.34 12.13 11.93
CA THR A 57 -11.25 11.06 12.29
C THR A 57 -12.59 11.22 11.57
N ALA A 58 -13.22 10.11 11.22
CA ALA A 58 -14.30 9.84 10.26
C ALA A 58 -15.59 10.71 10.29
N GLN A 59 -15.72 11.77 11.08
CA GLN A 59 -17.01 12.46 11.25
C GLN A 59 -17.34 13.57 10.24
N ASN A 60 -16.39 14.01 9.38
CA ASN A 60 -16.59 15.14 8.47
C ASN A 60 -16.06 14.95 7.04
N ILE A 61 -16.02 13.72 6.52
CA ILE A 61 -15.54 13.51 5.15
C ILE A 61 -16.73 13.49 4.18
N THR A 62 -16.89 14.57 3.42
CA THR A 62 -17.78 14.62 2.25
C THR A 62 -17.19 13.78 1.11
N LYS A 63 -18.05 13.26 0.21
CA LYS A 63 -17.66 12.39 -0.93
C LYS A 63 -16.64 12.99 -1.91
N ASP A 64 -16.34 14.27 -1.79
CA ASP A 64 -15.46 15.05 -2.68
C ASP A 64 -14.08 15.39 -2.07
N ASP A 65 -13.66 14.70 -1.02
CA ASP A 65 -12.35 14.93 -0.40
C ASP A 65 -11.20 14.47 -1.33
N THR A 66 -11.02 15.22 -2.42
CA THR A 66 -9.83 15.19 -3.30
C THR A 66 -8.69 16.06 -2.76
N ASP A 67 -8.83 16.62 -1.56
CA ASP A 67 -7.79 17.47 -0.98
C ASP A 67 -6.69 16.62 -0.35
N HIS A 68 -5.64 16.42 -1.14
CA HIS A 68 -4.47 15.60 -0.80
C HIS A 68 -3.66 16.10 0.41
N ASN A 69 -3.94 17.31 0.92
CA ASN A 69 -3.30 17.81 2.13
C ASN A 69 -3.82 17.16 3.41
N ASN A 70 -4.91 16.39 3.31
CA ASN A 70 -5.58 15.75 4.45
C ASN A 70 -5.11 14.31 4.74
N PHE A 71 -4.00 13.87 4.14
CA PHE A 71 -3.46 12.52 4.32
C PHE A 71 -2.03 12.55 4.86
N ASP A 72 -1.73 11.61 5.74
CA ASP A 72 -0.37 11.20 6.07
C ASP A 72 0.07 10.13 5.05
N HIS A 73 1.26 10.30 4.49
CA HIS A 73 1.77 9.46 3.41
C HIS A 73 3.06 8.77 3.82
N TYR A 74 3.11 7.47 3.63
CA TYR A 74 4.28 6.64 3.94
C TYR A 74 4.72 5.85 2.72
N SER A 75 6.01 5.92 2.38
CA SER A 75 6.61 5.08 1.35
C SER A 75 6.85 3.69 1.90
N LEU A 76 6.44 2.68 1.14
CA LEU A 76 6.66 1.28 1.43
C LEU A 76 7.66 0.70 0.44
N LYS A 77 8.56 -0.15 0.92
CA LYS A 77 9.50 -0.92 0.12
C LYS A 77 9.61 -2.34 0.66
N LYS A 78 10.38 -3.17 -0.02
CA LYS A 78 10.65 -4.53 0.46
C LYS A 78 11.03 -4.52 1.95
N TYR A 79 10.37 -5.36 2.72
CA TYR A 79 10.47 -5.50 4.18
C TYR A 79 9.94 -4.32 5.00
N SER A 80 9.11 -3.44 4.42
CA SER A 80 8.35 -2.47 5.20
C SER A 80 7.32 -3.18 6.07
N LEU A 81 7.39 -2.89 7.38
CA LEU A 81 6.52 -3.41 8.42
C LEU A 81 5.75 -2.26 9.07
N PHE A 82 4.45 -2.46 9.31
CA PHE A 82 3.66 -1.55 10.14
C PHE A 82 2.53 -2.29 10.86
N PHE A 83 2.27 -1.91 12.10
CA PHE A 83 1.18 -2.42 12.89
C PHE A 83 0.36 -1.25 13.45
N PHE A 84 -0.87 -1.07 12.96
CA PHE A 84 -1.65 0.13 13.17
C PHE A 84 -3.13 -0.14 13.48
N LEU A 85 -3.76 0.86 14.13
CA LEU A 85 -5.19 0.86 14.45
C LEU A 85 -6.00 1.26 13.21
N LEU A 86 -7.11 0.58 12.96
CA LEU A 86 -8.00 0.79 11.80
C LEU A 86 -9.05 1.89 12.01
N SER A 87 -8.84 2.81 12.96
CA SER A 87 -9.79 3.88 13.30
C SER A 87 -9.92 4.99 12.25
N LYS A 88 -9.05 5.01 11.24
CA LYS A 88 -9.03 6.00 10.17
C LYS A 88 -9.23 5.34 8.82
N ARG A 89 -9.71 6.10 7.85
CA ARG A 89 -9.69 5.65 6.46
C ARG A 89 -8.24 5.57 6.00
N TRP A 90 -7.89 4.51 5.31
CA TRP A 90 -6.55 4.30 4.79
C TRP A 90 -6.58 3.70 3.38
N ARG A 91 -5.51 3.91 2.65
CA ARG A 91 -5.33 3.42 1.29
C ARG A 91 -3.97 2.76 1.17
N LEU A 92 -3.94 1.59 0.59
CA LEU A 92 -2.72 0.91 0.18
C LEU A 92 -2.63 0.96 -1.35
N TYR A 93 -1.58 1.57 -1.83
CA TYR A 93 -1.32 1.74 -3.24
C TYR A 93 0.04 1.17 -3.57
N LEU A 94 0.08 0.21 -4.50
CA LEU A 94 1.28 -0.53 -4.85
C LEU A 94 1.66 -0.27 -6.31
N GLU A 95 2.93 0.03 -6.53
CA GLU A 95 3.50 0.38 -7.84
C GLU A 95 4.53 -0.66 -8.28
N ASN A 96 4.47 -1.03 -9.57
CA ASN A 96 5.44 -1.89 -10.25
C ASN A 96 5.56 -3.34 -9.71
N ALA A 97 5.13 -4.28 -10.52
CA ALA A 97 5.21 -5.72 -10.26
C ALA A 97 6.68 -6.25 -10.25
N PRO A 98 6.95 -7.39 -9.63
CA PRO A 98 6.02 -8.22 -8.87
C PRO A 98 5.83 -7.76 -7.41
N TRP A 99 4.64 -8.01 -6.88
CA TRP A 99 4.30 -7.70 -5.50
C TRP A 99 4.11 -8.96 -4.67
N LYS A 100 4.58 -8.90 -3.43
CA LYS A 100 4.18 -9.84 -2.40
C LYS A 100 4.06 -9.09 -1.08
N PHE A 101 2.88 -9.19 -0.43
CA PHE A 101 2.63 -8.59 0.86
C PHE A 101 1.65 -9.41 1.67
N TYR A 102 1.61 -9.15 2.96
CA TYR A 102 0.67 -9.72 3.91
C TYR A 102 -0.07 -8.61 4.64
N LEU A 103 -1.39 -8.73 4.73
CA LEU A 103 -2.27 -7.95 5.58
C LEU A 103 -2.97 -8.89 6.54
N PHE A 104 -2.72 -8.72 7.84
CA PHE A 104 -3.40 -9.46 8.89
C PHE A 104 -4.28 -8.49 9.66
N PHE A 105 -5.59 -8.69 9.59
CA PHE A 105 -6.58 -7.94 10.36
C PHE A 105 -6.76 -8.64 11.71
N LEU A 106 -6.57 -7.93 12.80
CA LEU A 106 -6.46 -8.48 14.13
C LEU A 106 -7.45 -7.79 15.08
N THR A 107 -8.14 -8.58 15.89
CA THR A 107 -9.04 -8.11 16.97
C THR A 107 -8.78 -8.93 18.24
N GLY A 108 -9.51 -8.64 19.29
CA GLY A 108 -9.42 -9.35 20.56
C GLY A 108 -9.01 -8.45 21.72
N SER A 109 -9.24 -8.92 22.93
CA SER A 109 -9.05 -8.14 24.17
C SER A 109 -7.60 -7.73 24.43
N SER A 110 -6.63 -8.51 23.97
CA SER A 110 -5.18 -8.27 24.21
C SER A 110 -4.49 -7.47 23.10
N ILE A 111 -5.13 -7.29 21.93
CA ILE A 111 -4.46 -6.72 20.75
C ILE A 111 -4.02 -5.26 20.95
N SER A 112 -4.82 -4.47 21.70
CA SER A 112 -4.49 -3.08 22.03
C SER A 112 -3.19 -2.95 22.83
N TYR A 113 -2.94 -3.91 23.74
CA TYR A 113 -1.69 -3.96 24.49
C TYR A 113 -0.47 -4.19 23.58
N TYR A 114 -0.56 -5.13 22.64
CA TYR A 114 0.52 -5.38 21.67
C TYR A 114 0.75 -4.18 20.75
N ASN A 115 -0.34 -3.54 20.28
CA ASN A 115 -0.21 -2.34 19.44
C ASN A 115 0.42 -1.17 20.21
N LYS A 116 0.10 -1.00 21.49
CA LYS A 116 0.76 -0.01 22.35
C LYS A 116 2.26 -0.27 22.46
N LEU A 117 2.68 -1.51 22.75
CA LEU A 117 4.10 -1.87 22.83
C LEU A 117 4.83 -1.61 21.50
N PHE A 118 4.17 -1.83 20.38
CA PHE A 118 4.71 -1.52 19.05
C PHE A 118 4.84 -0.01 18.85
N SER A 119 3.76 0.75 19.08
CA SER A 119 3.70 2.18 18.83
C SER A 119 4.59 3.01 19.77
N ASP A 120 4.96 2.48 20.93
CA ASP A 120 5.98 3.07 21.80
C ASP A 120 7.38 3.05 21.15
N SER A 121 7.61 2.17 20.18
CA SER A 121 8.88 2.01 19.46
C SER A 121 8.83 2.46 18.01
N ALA A 122 7.68 2.33 17.33
CA ALA A 122 7.50 2.67 15.91
C ALA A 122 6.11 3.26 15.67
N LYS A 123 6.05 4.54 15.28
CA LYS A 123 4.81 5.26 14.95
C LYS A 123 4.51 5.28 13.45
N GLU A 124 5.43 4.85 12.63
CA GLU A 124 5.41 4.89 11.17
C GLU A 124 5.91 3.57 10.61
N PRO A 125 5.59 3.23 9.35
CA PRO A 125 6.17 2.07 8.68
C PRO A 125 7.70 2.16 8.65
N PHE A 126 8.37 1.06 8.96
CA PHE A 126 9.82 0.96 8.91
C PHE A 126 10.27 -0.32 8.22
N VAL A 127 11.54 -0.40 7.86
CA VAL A 127 12.11 -1.56 7.17
C VAL A 127 12.80 -2.47 8.16
N ILE A 128 12.35 -3.73 8.21
CA ILE A 128 12.99 -4.77 9.04
C ILE A 128 14.26 -5.29 8.38
N SER A 129 15.11 -5.94 9.17
CA SER A 129 16.31 -6.60 8.66
C SER A 129 15.97 -7.70 7.65
N GLY A 130 16.80 -7.85 6.60
CA GLY A 130 16.68 -8.97 5.66
C GLY A 130 16.90 -10.35 6.29
N SER A 131 17.49 -10.41 7.50
CA SER A 131 17.66 -11.63 8.30
C SER A 131 16.53 -11.88 9.30
N SER A 132 15.49 -11.02 9.33
CA SER A 132 14.32 -11.19 10.19
C SER A 132 13.58 -12.49 9.87
N MET A 133 13.14 -13.18 10.92
CA MET A 133 12.28 -14.37 10.78
C MET A 133 10.81 -14.02 10.52
N LEU A 134 10.44 -12.74 10.62
CA LEU A 134 9.04 -12.29 10.48
C LEU A 134 8.40 -12.66 9.13
N PRO A 135 9.06 -12.47 7.97
CA PRO A 135 8.50 -12.89 6.68
C PRO A 135 8.22 -14.39 6.60
N VAL A 136 9.11 -15.20 7.15
CA VAL A 136 8.96 -16.67 7.18
C VAL A 136 7.79 -17.08 8.07
N GLN A 137 7.69 -16.48 9.25
CA GLN A 137 6.61 -16.79 10.20
C GLN A 137 5.24 -16.36 9.65
N LEU A 138 5.15 -15.18 9.00
CA LEU A 138 3.91 -14.73 8.34
C LEU A 138 3.50 -15.67 7.19
N THR A 139 4.44 -16.09 6.37
CA THR A 139 4.17 -17.05 5.30
C THR A 139 3.64 -18.36 5.87
N HIS A 140 4.34 -18.92 6.87
CA HIS A 140 3.94 -20.18 7.50
C HIS A 140 2.55 -20.07 8.15
N LEU A 141 2.28 -19.00 8.89
CA LEU A 141 0.96 -18.76 9.47
C LEU A 141 -0.12 -18.67 8.39
N TYR A 142 0.12 -17.87 7.34
CA TYR A 142 -0.85 -17.70 6.24
C TYR A 142 -1.16 -19.02 5.54
N ASP A 143 -0.15 -19.82 5.22
CA ASP A 143 -0.31 -21.08 4.53
C ASP A 143 -1.05 -22.12 5.40
N ALA A 144 -0.82 -22.09 6.72
CA ALA A 144 -1.45 -23.00 7.67
C ALA A 144 -2.88 -22.61 8.08
N LEU A 145 -3.34 -21.37 7.78
CA LEU A 145 -4.67 -20.92 8.19
C LEU A 145 -5.82 -21.79 7.63
N SER A 146 -5.66 -22.39 6.44
CA SER A 146 -6.68 -23.28 5.87
C SER A 146 -6.92 -24.51 6.73
N ASP A 147 -5.88 -25.04 7.36
CA ASP A 147 -5.90 -26.30 8.11
C ASP A 147 -6.28 -26.10 9.58
N TYR A 148 -5.79 -24.99 10.18
CA TYR A 148 -5.85 -24.77 11.63
C TYR A 148 -6.71 -23.58 12.06
N LYS A 149 -7.40 -22.88 11.15
CA LYS A 149 -8.22 -21.69 11.47
C LYS A 149 -9.29 -21.92 12.55
N ASN A 150 -9.72 -23.17 12.75
CA ASN A 150 -10.73 -23.55 13.73
C ASN A 150 -10.11 -24.09 15.04
N ASP A 151 -8.79 -24.09 15.17
CA ASP A 151 -8.11 -24.37 16.42
C ASP A 151 -7.71 -23.07 17.11
N PRO A 152 -8.50 -22.60 18.08
CA PRO A 152 -8.24 -21.31 18.73
C PRO A 152 -6.97 -21.28 19.55
N LEU A 153 -6.54 -22.43 20.11
CA LEU A 153 -5.32 -22.51 20.89
C LEU A 153 -4.08 -22.39 20.00
N TRP A 154 -4.07 -23.13 18.88
CA TRP A 154 -3.00 -23.04 17.90
C TRP A 154 -2.90 -21.61 17.34
N LEU A 155 -4.04 -21.00 16.97
CA LEU A 155 -4.08 -19.67 16.41
C LEU A 155 -3.56 -18.63 17.41
N ASP A 156 -3.97 -18.70 18.68
CA ASP A 156 -3.52 -17.77 19.72
C ASP A 156 -2.00 -17.86 19.97
N GLU A 157 -1.46 -19.07 19.99
CA GLU A 157 -0.01 -19.30 20.05
C GLU A 157 0.74 -18.65 18.88
N GLN A 158 0.28 -18.89 17.64
CA GLN A 158 0.92 -18.35 16.45
C GLN A 158 0.83 -16.82 16.41
N LEU A 159 -0.33 -16.25 16.72
CA LEU A 159 -0.52 -14.79 16.76
C LEU A 159 0.30 -14.14 17.86
N THR A 160 0.35 -14.73 19.03
CA THR A 160 1.20 -14.25 20.14
C THR A 160 2.67 -14.23 19.73
N SER A 161 3.17 -15.31 19.16
CA SER A 161 4.54 -15.42 18.66
C SER A 161 4.84 -14.36 17.60
N LEU A 162 3.93 -14.19 16.63
CA LEU A 162 4.04 -13.20 15.57
C LEU A 162 4.10 -11.76 16.13
N LEU A 163 3.21 -11.42 17.06
CA LEU A 163 3.16 -10.09 17.66
C LEU A 163 4.39 -9.81 18.53
N CYS A 164 4.88 -10.78 19.28
CA CYS A 164 6.11 -10.64 20.03
C CYS A 164 7.31 -10.37 19.11
N LEU A 165 7.40 -11.07 17.97
CA LEU A 165 8.46 -10.85 16.99
C LEU A 165 8.33 -9.47 16.32
N THR A 166 7.11 -9.05 15.98
CA THR A 166 6.80 -7.73 15.44
C THR A 166 7.26 -6.60 16.37
N ILE A 167 7.00 -6.72 17.68
CA ILE A 167 7.43 -5.74 18.69
C ILE A 167 8.96 -5.74 18.83
N LYS A 168 9.59 -6.92 18.78
CA LYS A 168 11.05 -7.03 18.80
C LYS A 168 11.70 -6.29 17.65
N GLU A 169 11.17 -6.43 16.44
CA GLU A 169 11.64 -5.69 15.27
C GLU A 169 11.47 -4.17 15.45
N ALA A 170 10.32 -3.71 15.95
CA ALA A 170 10.10 -2.30 16.25
C ALA A 170 11.10 -1.72 17.25
N ARG A 171 11.40 -2.46 18.32
CA ARG A 171 12.40 -2.06 19.32
C ARG A 171 13.83 -2.01 18.76
N CYS A 172 14.20 -2.99 17.92
CA CYS A 172 15.49 -2.96 17.23
C CYS A 172 15.59 -1.75 16.28
N HIS A 173 14.50 -1.43 15.58
CA HIS A 173 14.42 -0.24 14.74
C HIS A 173 14.58 1.05 15.53
N ALA A 174 13.89 1.21 16.66
CA ALA A 174 13.96 2.40 17.52
C ALA A 174 15.39 2.69 18.01
N GLN A 175 16.21 1.67 18.19
CA GLN A 175 17.60 1.81 18.60
C GLN A 175 18.54 2.22 17.46
N SER A 176 18.14 2.05 16.22
CA SER A 176 19.02 2.19 15.04
C SER A 176 18.68 3.32 14.08
N SER A 177 17.55 4.04 14.23
CA SER A 177 17.07 4.93 13.17
C SER A 177 16.48 6.26 13.64
N LEU A 178 16.81 7.32 12.86
CA LEU A 178 15.98 8.52 12.76
C LEU A 178 14.87 8.24 11.75
N PRO A 179 13.60 8.66 11.97
CA PRO A 179 12.50 8.43 11.04
C PRO A 179 12.75 9.18 9.72
N TYR A 180 12.63 8.45 8.60
CA TYR A 180 12.67 9.05 7.26
C TYR A 180 11.27 9.57 6.90
N MET A 181 11.05 10.85 7.07
CA MET A 181 9.84 11.52 6.59
C MET A 181 10.03 11.95 5.12
N ILE A 182 9.06 11.58 4.27
CA ILE A 182 9.06 12.07 2.89
C ILE A 182 8.77 13.57 2.92
N PRO A 183 9.62 14.43 2.34
CA PRO A 183 9.39 15.86 2.27
C PRO A 183 8.03 16.17 1.61
N SER A 184 7.27 17.10 2.21
CA SER A 184 5.90 17.43 1.77
C SER A 184 5.85 17.90 0.30
N TYR A 185 6.87 18.55 -0.20
CA TYR A 185 6.94 18.96 -1.60
C TYR A 185 7.00 17.79 -2.58
N LEU A 186 7.63 16.67 -2.22
CA LEU A 186 7.65 15.45 -3.03
C LEU A 186 6.26 14.80 -3.10
N ILE A 187 5.53 14.82 -1.98
CA ILE A 187 4.13 14.38 -1.92
C ILE A 187 3.27 15.27 -2.83
N SER A 188 3.48 16.59 -2.78
CA SER A 188 2.78 17.56 -3.63
C SER A 188 3.06 17.31 -5.12
N ILE A 189 4.32 17.03 -5.50
CA ILE A 189 4.69 16.68 -6.88
C ILE A 189 3.96 15.41 -7.32
N ARG A 190 4.00 14.33 -6.51
CA ARG A 190 3.30 13.08 -6.80
C ARG A 190 1.81 13.31 -7.01
N ASN A 191 1.17 14.05 -6.11
CA ASN A 191 -0.25 14.36 -6.18
C ASN A 191 -0.61 15.19 -7.42
N SER A 192 0.27 16.12 -7.82
CA SER A 192 0.11 16.87 -9.07
C SER A 192 0.14 15.95 -10.29
N PHE A 193 0.98 14.92 -10.28
CA PHE A 193 1.00 13.91 -11.34
C PHE A 193 -0.31 13.14 -11.40
N HIS A 194 -0.85 12.67 -10.28
CA HIS A 194 -2.14 11.97 -10.24
C HIS A 194 -3.30 12.84 -10.73
N LYS A 195 -3.32 14.12 -10.32
CA LYS A 195 -4.40 15.04 -10.71
C LYS A 195 -4.31 15.51 -12.17
N ASN A 196 -3.10 15.62 -12.70
CA ASN A 196 -2.86 16.25 -14.01
C ASN A 196 -1.96 15.39 -14.90
N PHE A 197 -2.08 14.07 -14.86
CA PHE A 197 -1.19 13.13 -15.56
C PHE A 197 -1.07 13.40 -17.06
N ALA A 198 -2.15 13.91 -17.70
CA ALA A 198 -2.17 14.21 -19.12
C ALA A 198 -1.40 15.48 -19.49
N LYS A 199 -1.11 16.38 -18.53
CA LYS A 199 -0.33 17.58 -18.81
C LYS A 199 1.16 17.25 -18.96
N SER A 200 1.86 18.06 -19.77
CA SER A 200 3.32 18.00 -19.81
C SER A 200 3.89 18.47 -18.47
N PHE A 201 4.91 17.78 -18.00
CA PHE A 201 5.71 18.17 -16.83
C PHE A 201 7.17 18.16 -17.19
N SER A 202 7.87 19.23 -16.80
CA SER A 202 9.32 19.28 -16.89
C SER A 202 9.94 19.44 -15.50
N LEU A 203 11.12 18.88 -15.30
CA LEU A 203 11.89 19.08 -14.07
C LEU A 203 12.23 20.57 -13.83
N ALA A 204 12.36 21.35 -14.91
CA ALA A 204 12.62 22.78 -14.84
C ALA A 204 11.41 23.55 -14.28
N GLU A 205 10.19 23.16 -14.63
CA GLU A 205 8.96 23.74 -14.06
C GLU A 205 8.87 23.42 -12.56
N LEU A 206 9.15 22.19 -12.16
CA LEU A 206 9.17 21.81 -10.75
C LEU A 206 10.24 22.55 -9.97
N GLU A 207 11.44 22.75 -10.54
CA GLU A 207 12.52 23.56 -9.95
C GLU A 207 12.04 24.99 -9.68
N THR A 208 11.38 25.62 -10.65
CA THR A 208 10.85 26.97 -10.51
C THR A 208 9.75 27.04 -9.45
N GLN A 209 8.82 26.08 -9.47
CA GLN A 209 7.67 26.04 -8.58
C GLN A 209 8.06 25.82 -7.11
N TYR A 210 8.97 24.88 -6.86
CA TYR A 210 9.35 24.49 -5.49
C TYR A 210 10.63 25.17 -4.98
N LYS A 211 11.34 25.91 -5.83
CA LYS A 211 12.64 26.56 -5.53
C LYS A 211 13.70 25.56 -5.03
N ILE A 212 13.65 24.34 -5.55
CA ILE A 212 14.56 23.25 -5.24
C ILE A 212 15.16 22.76 -6.55
N SER A 213 16.49 22.58 -6.62
CA SER A 213 17.13 22.16 -7.87
C SER A 213 16.54 20.88 -8.43
N ARG A 214 16.38 20.83 -9.75
CA ARG A 214 15.87 19.65 -10.48
C ARG A 214 16.64 18.36 -10.16
N PHE A 215 17.94 18.47 -9.91
CA PHE A 215 18.77 17.31 -9.54
C PHE A 215 18.40 16.77 -8.15
N ARG A 216 18.17 17.68 -7.20
CA ARG A 216 17.72 17.31 -5.85
C ARG A 216 16.32 16.72 -5.88
N ILE A 217 15.39 17.33 -6.63
CA ILE A 217 14.03 16.79 -6.83
C ILE A 217 14.11 15.37 -7.40
N ALA A 218 14.88 15.17 -8.48
CA ALA A 218 15.00 13.86 -9.12
C ALA A 218 15.61 12.82 -8.18
N HIS A 219 16.65 13.18 -7.44
CA HIS A 219 17.32 12.30 -6.48
C HIS A 219 16.41 11.93 -5.30
N GLU A 220 15.83 12.93 -4.62
CA GLU A 220 14.97 12.70 -3.44
C GLU A 220 13.65 12.01 -3.84
N PHE A 221 13.08 12.36 -5.01
CA PHE A 221 11.90 11.69 -5.54
C PHE A 221 12.20 10.20 -5.84
N THR A 222 13.35 9.92 -6.45
CA THR A 222 13.77 8.54 -6.72
C THR A 222 14.02 7.76 -5.43
N ALA A 223 14.62 8.40 -4.43
CA ALA A 223 14.81 7.78 -3.12
C ALA A 223 13.49 7.49 -2.41
N ALA A 224 12.52 8.44 -2.47
CA ALA A 224 11.22 8.29 -1.83
C ALA A 224 10.30 7.31 -2.58
N PHE A 225 10.25 7.40 -3.92
CA PHE A 225 9.25 6.70 -4.73
C PHE A 225 9.83 5.61 -5.63
N GLY A 226 11.14 5.38 -5.59
CA GLY A 226 11.81 4.27 -6.26
C GLY A 226 12.04 4.43 -7.74
N GLN A 227 11.55 5.49 -8.35
CA GLN A 227 11.72 5.82 -9.76
C GLN A 227 11.78 7.32 -9.96
N SER A 228 12.39 7.75 -11.07
CA SER A 228 12.48 9.18 -11.37
C SER A 228 11.10 9.80 -11.60
N PRO A 229 10.91 11.13 -11.37
CA PRO A 229 9.62 11.80 -11.57
C PRO A 229 8.98 11.51 -12.93
N ILE A 230 9.78 11.53 -14.00
CA ILE A 230 9.26 11.28 -15.37
C ILE A 230 8.89 9.80 -15.57
N ALA A 231 9.68 8.86 -15.04
CA ALA A 231 9.35 7.44 -15.10
C ALA A 231 8.04 7.15 -14.33
N TYR A 232 7.87 7.77 -13.18
CA TYR A 232 6.65 7.70 -12.38
C TYR A 232 5.43 8.20 -13.16
N LEU A 233 5.51 9.41 -13.73
CA LEU A 233 4.43 9.99 -14.54
C LEU A 233 4.09 9.09 -15.75
N ASN A 234 5.10 8.57 -16.44
CA ASN A 234 4.88 7.66 -17.56
C ASN A 234 4.19 6.37 -17.12
N CYS A 235 4.56 5.79 -15.98
CA CYS A 235 3.89 4.63 -15.44
C CYS A 235 2.40 4.91 -15.16
N LEU A 236 2.09 6.06 -14.54
CA LEU A 236 0.72 6.50 -14.27
C LEU A 236 -0.10 6.68 -15.56
N ARG A 237 0.49 7.30 -16.59
CA ARG A 237 -0.14 7.44 -17.91
C ARG A 237 -0.47 6.10 -18.56
N LEU A 238 0.45 5.15 -18.47
CA LEU A 238 0.25 3.81 -19.01
C LEU A 238 -0.87 3.05 -18.28
N GLN A 239 -0.99 3.24 -16.96
CA GLN A 239 -2.09 2.68 -16.17
C GLN A 239 -3.44 3.24 -16.63
N LYS A 240 -3.52 4.57 -16.81
CA LYS A 240 -4.75 5.23 -17.35
C LYS A 240 -5.05 4.80 -18.78
N ALA A 241 -4.03 4.53 -19.58
CA ALA A 241 -4.22 3.97 -20.91
C ALA A 241 -4.84 2.55 -20.86
N CYS A 242 -4.47 1.70 -19.90
CA CYS A 242 -5.09 0.39 -19.73
C CYS A 242 -6.59 0.51 -19.44
N GLU A 243 -6.99 1.45 -18.57
CA GLU A 243 -8.40 1.72 -18.27
C GLU A 243 -9.15 2.10 -19.57
N LEU A 244 -8.62 3.06 -20.34
CA LEU A 244 -9.24 3.48 -21.61
C LEU A 244 -9.26 2.38 -22.67
N LEU A 245 -8.21 1.57 -22.77
CA LEU A 245 -8.15 0.44 -23.70
C LEU A 245 -9.21 -0.61 -23.43
N THR A 246 -9.66 -0.77 -22.19
CA THR A 246 -10.69 -1.74 -21.80
C THR A 246 -12.11 -1.18 -21.84
N CYS A 247 -12.28 0.15 -21.66
CA CYS A 247 -13.58 0.81 -21.53
C CYS A 247 -14.02 1.58 -22.78
N SER A 248 -13.14 1.82 -23.77
CA SER A 248 -13.47 2.59 -24.97
C SER A 248 -12.94 1.93 -26.26
N ASP A 249 -13.56 2.33 -27.39
CA ASP A 249 -13.13 1.95 -28.74
C ASP A 249 -12.24 3.02 -29.41
N ASP A 250 -11.78 4.02 -28.65
CA ASP A 250 -10.94 5.09 -29.15
C ASP A 250 -9.68 4.54 -29.83
N ARG A 251 -9.20 5.21 -30.85
CA ARG A 251 -7.98 4.81 -31.55
C ARG A 251 -6.77 4.88 -30.62
N ILE A 252 -5.81 3.98 -30.82
CA ILE A 252 -4.59 3.93 -30.00
C ILE A 252 -3.87 5.29 -29.93
N GLY A 253 -3.88 6.05 -31.05
CA GLY A 253 -3.33 7.40 -31.08
C GLY A 253 -4.10 8.40 -30.22
N GLU A 254 -5.43 8.31 -30.21
CA GLU A 254 -6.31 9.16 -29.39
C GLU A 254 -6.10 8.89 -27.90
N ILE A 255 -6.03 7.61 -27.51
CA ILE A 255 -5.71 7.20 -26.15
C ILE A 255 -4.32 7.71 -25.75
N SER A 256 -3.31 7.54 -26.63
CA SER A 256 -1.95 8.05 -26.38
C SER A 256 -1.97 9.54 -26.05
N THR A 257 -2.69 10.34 -26.82
CA THR A 257 -2.84 11.79 -26.61
C THR A 257 -3.64 12.10 -25.34
N ALA A 258 -4.75 11.40 -25.11
CA ALA A 258 -5.61 11.60 -23.94
C ALA A 258 -4.88 11.34 -22.61
N VAL A 259 -3.93 10.40 -22.60
CA VAL A 259 -3.11 10.14 -21.41
C VAL A 259 -1.83 10.98 -21.34
N GLY A 260 -1.60 11.88 -22.30
CA GLY A 260 -0.54 12.88 -22.26
C GLY A 260 0.77 12.50 -22.94
N PHE A 261 0.78 11.52 -23.85
CA PHE A 261 1.94 11.27 -24.70
C PHE A 261 1.83 12.07 -26.00
N GLU A 262 2.85 12.86 -26.29
CA GLU A 262 2.96 13.63 -27.53
C GLU A 262 3.30 12.74 -28.75
N ASN A 263 3.97 11.61 -28.50
CA ASN A 263 4.41 10.68 -29.54
C ASN A 263 3.84 9.28 -29.30
N THR A 264 2.94 8.86 -30.19
CA THR A 264 2.27 7.55 -30.13
C THR A 264 3.25 6.37 -30.22
N ASN A 265 4.33 6.49 -30.99
CA ASN A 265 5.34 5.42 -31.07
C ASN A 265 6.11 5.27 -29.76
N HIS A 266 6.41 6.38 -29.08
CA HIS A 266 7.00 6.36 -27.74
C HIS A 266 6.05 5.69 -26.73
N PHE A 267 4.77 6.04 -26.76
CA PHE A 267 3.74 5.38 -25.97
C PHE A 267 3.69 3.86 -26.21
N ILE A 268 3.60 3.42 -27.47
CA ILE A 268 3.51 1.99 -27.82
C ILE A 268 4.74 1.23 -27.31
N ASN A 269 5.94 1.80 -27.46
CA ASN A 269 7.18 1.19 -27.01
C ASN A 269 7.23 1.07 -25.48
N LEU A 270 6.87 2.13 -24.74
CA LEU A 270 6.80 2.10 -23.29
C LEU A 270 5.74 1.13 -22.80
N PHE A 271 4.56 1.12 -23.42
CA PHE A 271 3.47 0.19 -23.09
C PHE A 271 3.92 -1.26 -23.28
N ARG A 272 4.53 -1.58 -24.44
CA ARG A 272 5.07 -2.93 -24.71
C ARG A 272 6.13 -3.33 -23.69
N ARG A 273 7.02 -2.40 -23.32
CA ARG A 273 8.06 -2.65 -22.32
C ARG A 273 7.45 -2.94 -20.94
N GLN A 274 6.36 -2.24 -20.57
CA GLN A 274 5.72 -2.37 -19.27
C GLN A 274 4.83 -3.61 -19.16
N TYR A 275 4.06 -3.93 -20.22
CA TYR A 275 3.03 -4.97 -20.19
C TYR A 275 3.35 -6.20 -21.05
N GLY A 276 4.50 -6.23 -21.70
CA GLY A 276 4.92 -7.36 -22.55
C GLY A 276 4.21 -7.46 -23.89
N MET A 277 3.20 -6.61 -24.16
CA MET A 277 2.38 -6.61 -25.37
C MET A 277 2.02 -5.21 -25.81
N THR A 278 1.61 -5.06 -27.09
CA THR A 278 1.20 -3.76 -27.62
C THR A 278 -0.18 -3.34 -27.06
N PRO A 279 -0.51 -2.02 -27.06
CA PRO A 279 -1.83 -1.54 -26.63
C PRO A 279 -2.99 -2.20 -27.41
N GLY A 280 -2.82 -2.42 -28.73
CA GLY A 280 -3.83 -3.09 -29.54
C GLY A 280 -4.03 -4.56 -29.17
N THR A 281 -2.96 -5.27 -28.86
CA THR A 281 -3.03 -6.67 -28.37
C THR A 281 -3.66 -6.71 -26.99
N TYR A 282 -3.30 -5.77 -26.12
CA TYR A 282 -3.87 -5.63 -24.78
C TYR A 282 -5.39 -5.45 -24.82
N ARG A 283 -5.88 -4.53 -25.68
CA ARG A 283 -7.31 -4.32 -25.93
C ARG A 283 -8.01 -5.61 -26.31
N LYS A 284 -7.53 -6.29 -27.35
CA LYS A 284 -8.14 -7.56 -27.83
C LYS A 284 -8.22 -8.63 -26.74
N HIS A 285 -7.21 -8.67 -25.85
CA HIS A 285 -7.15 -9.68 -24.81
C HIS A 285 -8.14 -9.40 -23.67
N TYR A 286 -8.31 -8.13 -23.29
CA TYR A 286 -9.08 -7.76 -22.10
C TYR A 286 -10.50 -7.21 -22.39
N GLN A 287 -10.80 -6.69 -23.59
CA GLN A 287 -12.19 -6.35 -23.96
C GLN A 287 -13.07 -7.58 -24.17
N GLY A 288 -12.50 -8.74 -24.59
CA GLY A 288 -13.27 -9.97 -24.78
C GLY A 288 -13.70 -10.67 -23.49
N THR A 289 -13.15 -10.30 -22.33
CA THR A 289 -13.43 -10.95 -21.05
C THR A 289 -14.57 -10.28 -20.27
N THR A 290 -15.03 -9.11 -20.68
CA THR A 290 -16.11 -8.34 -20.02
C THR A 290 -17.49 -8.55 -20.63
N ALA A 291 -17.62 -9.31 -21.72
CA ALA A 291 -18.91 -9.56 -22.39
C ALA A 291 -19.66 -10.79 -21.84
N ASP A 292 -19.08 -11.55 -20.90
CA ASP A 292 -19.65 -12.77 -20.32
C ASP A 292 -19.89 -12.66 -18.79
N ARG A 293 -20.27 -11.47 -18.29
CA ARG A 293 -20.75 -11.35 -16.91
C ARG A 293 -22.02 -10.52 -16.81
#